data_5fc6502aa7f34b76418981ff0031a62e
#
_entry.id   5fc6502aa7f34b76418981ff0031a62e
#
_cell.length_a   1.000
_cell.length_b   1.000
_cell.length_c   1.000
_cell.angle_alpha   90.00
_cell.angle_beta   90.00
_cell.angle_gamma   90.00
#
_symmetry.space_group_name_H-M   'P 1'
#
loop_
_entity.id
_entity.type
_entity.pdbx_description
1 polymer ?
#
loop_
_entity_poly.entity_id
_entity_poly.type
_entity_poly.pdbx_seq_one_letter_code
_entity_poly.pdbx_strand_id
1 'polypeptide(L)'
;MRAYVKFLSVVIAMADLLAAGAMAQPVSSGAPRNFPAKPVHLVVPFAPAGAGDLFGRTVAQRYKEAWGQEVVVENRGGAGGTIGAGYVAKSAPDGYTLLLGNLGVLAINPALYREVPYDSIKSFDPISLVGGTPLLLVVHPSVPVKTVRELIALAKARPGKLNFASAGIGGPTHLAGEILKSDTGANIVHVPYKGNMAAITALISGEAHMMITTILTPLPYLDKGRLRALAVTTRKRQPAVPQVPTMDEAGVPGFEVSGWYGVLAPAGTPADIIEKLNLEIVRMMRSPAVNEQFVRQGLEVFSSSPEQFSAKIKSDRVKWGKVVRTTRATVD
;
A
#
# COMPACT_ATOMS: atom_id res chain seq x y z
N MET A 1 -43.18 20.82 -69.78
CA MET A 1 -42.79 19.53 -69.12
C MET A 1 -41.30 19.14 -69.23
N ARG A 2 -40.52 19.69 -70.21
CA ARG A 2 -39.05 19.34 -70.33
C ARG A 2 -38.10 20.19 -69.47
N ALA A 3 -38.53 21.31 -68.89
CA ALA A 3 -37.70 22.20 -68.09
C ALA A 3 -37.58 21.74 -66.60
N TYR A 4 -38.60 21.06 -66.03
CA TYR A 4 -38.63 20.59 -64.63
C TYR A 4 -37.74 19.36 -64.40
N VAL A 5 -37.54 18.54 -65.40
CA VAL A 5 -36.73 17.31 -65.28
C VAL A 5 -35.24 17.62 -65.17
N LYS A 6 -34.74 18.70 -65.80
CA LYS A 6 -33.32 19.11 -65.72
C LYS A 6 -32.96 19.78 -64.39
N PHE A 7 -33.91 20.40 -63.69
CA PHE A 7 -33.67 21.02 -62.37
C PHE A 7 -33.59 19.99 -61.24
N LEU A 8 -34.35 18.90 -61.37
CA LEU A 8 -34.37 17.85 -60.35
C LEU A 8 -33.07 16.99 -60.40
N SER A 9 -32.45 16.84 -61.56
CA SER A 9 -31.21 16.08 -61.71
C SER A 9 -29.98 16.80 -61.19
N VAL A 10 -29.97 18.13 -61.11
CA VAL A 10 -28.85 18.94 -60.58
C VAL A 10 -28.88 19.00 -59.04
N VAL A 11 -30.07 18.93 -58.45
CA VAL A 11 -30.25 19.00 -56.98
C VAL A 11 -29.86 17.63 -56.35
N ILE A 12 -30.10 16.51 -57.03
CA ILE A 12 -29.73 15.18 -56.56
C ILE A 12 -28.20 14.97 -56.65
N ALA A 13 -27.53 15.50 -57.68
CA ALA A 13 -26.06 15.39 -57.80
C ALA A 13 -25.28 16.28 -56.80
N MET A 14 -25.88 17.31 -56.20
CA MET A 14 -25.26 18.10 -55.14
C MET A 14 -25.45 17.55 -53.71
N ALA A 15 -26.41 16.64 -53.48
CA ALA A 15 -26.64 16.01 -52.20
C ALA A 15 -25.64 14.87 -51.92
N ASP A 16 -25.11 14.18 -52.96
CA ASP A 16 -24.14 13.10 -52.82
C ASP A 16 -22.69 13.57 -52.58
N LEU A 17 -22.37 14.86 -52.81
CA LEU A 17 -21.03 15.41 -52.57
C LEU A 17 -20.81 15.89 -51.13
N LEU A 18 -21.85 15.98 -50.30
CA LEU A 18 -21.77 16.39 -48.89
C LEU A 18 -21.69 15.21 -47.87
N ALA A 19 -21.87 13.97 -48.33
CA ALA A 19 -21.82 12.76 -47.50
C ALA A 19 -20.43 12.11 -47.38
N ALA A 20 -19.41 12.61 -48.08
CA ALA A 20 -18.07 11.97 -48.17
C ALA A 20 -17.01 12.59 -47.23
N GLY A 21 -17.41 13.35 -46.22
CA GLY A 21 -16.48 14.12 -45.34
C GLY A 21 -16.35 13.74 -43.87
N ALA A 22 -17.06 12.71 -43.40
CA ALA A 22 -16.94 12.26 -42.02
C ALA A 22 -16.22 10.89 -41.95
N MET A 23 -15.02 10.80 -42.52
CA MET A 23 -14.08 9.79 -42.04
C MET A 23 -13.68 10.15 -40.62
N ALA A 24 -14.28 9.50 -39.62
CA ALA A 24 -13.79 9.51 -38.27
C ALA A 24 -12.33 9.02 -38.33
N GLN A 25 -11.39 9.93 -38.12
CA GLN A 25 -10.00 9.55 -37.88
C GLN A 25 -10.00 8.63 -36.69
N PRO A 26 -9.38 7.43 -36.75
CA PRO A 26 -9.16 6.62 -35.58
C PRO A 26 -8.37 7.49 -34.59
N VAL A 27 -8.96 7.79 -33.46
CA VAL A 27 -8.23 8.39 -32.34
C VAL A 27 -7.14 7.38 -32.00
N SER A 28 -5.93 7.65 -32.49
CA SER A 28 -4.76 6.88 -32.08
C SER A 28 -4.59 7.04 -30.60
N SER A 29 -5.06 6.07 -29.83
CA SER A 29 -4.87 5.96 -28.39
C SER A 29 -3.44 5.52 -28.03
N GLY A 30 -2.48 5.74 -28.90
CA GLY A 30 -1.07 5.52 -28.63
C GLY A 30 -0.56 6.61 -27.70
N ALA A 31 0.07 6.22 -26.59
CA ALA A 31 0.83 7.13 -25.75
C ALA A 31 1.80 7.95 -26.59
N PRO A 32 2.09 9.20 -26.22
CA PRO A 32 3.08 10.00 -26.92
C PRO A 32 4.40 9.22 -26.98
N ARG A 33 4.97 9.04 -28.16
CA ARG A 33 6.20 8.27 -28.42
C ARG A 33 7.38 8.65 -27.50
N ASN A 34 7.29 9.78 -26.76
CA ASN A 34 8.29 10.33 -25.87
C ASN A 34 7.83 10.45 -24.41
N PHE A 35 6.99 9.53 -23.90
CA PHE A 35 6.68 9.53 -22.46
C PHE A 35 7.93 9.10 -21.65
N PRO A 36 8.27 9.81 -20.53
CA PRO A 36 7.77 11.11 -20.13
C PRO A 36 8.49 12.27 -20.86
N ALA A 37 7.72 13.28 -21.32
CA ALA A 37 8.24 14.50 -21.97
C ALA A 37 8.21 15.73 -21.06
N LYS A 38 7.61 15.59 -19.86
CA LYS A 38 7.49 16.62 -18.82
C LYS A 38 7.63 15.95 -17.45
N PRO A 39 7.80 16.72 -16.34
CA PRO A 39 7.88 16.16 -15.00
C PRO A 39 6.69 15.26 -14.64
N VAL A 40 6.99 14.13 -13.95
CA VAL A 40 6.00 13.20 -13.40
C VAL A 40 5.81 13.52 -11.92
N HIS A 41 4.58 13.51 -11.42
CA HIS A 41 4.24 13.73 -10.03
C HIS A 41 3.92 12.40 -9.35
N LEU A 42 4.67 12.04 -8.31
CA LEU A 42 4.41 10.88 -7.49
C LEU A 42 3.82 11.32 -6.15
N VAL A 43 2.51 11.14 -6.01
CA VAL A 43 1.79 11.46 -4.78
C VAL A 43 2.02 10.37 -3.74
N VAL A 44 2.63 10.76 -2.62
CA VAL A 44 2.81 9.94 -1.41
C VAL A 44 1.76 10.41 -0.40
N PRO A 45 0.72 9.60 -0.11
CA PRO A 45 -0.41 10.05 0.72
C PRO A 45 -0.11 9.99 2.22
N PHE A 46 1.15 10.26 2.61
CA PHE A 46 1.65 10.20 3.98
C PHE A 46 2.62 11.36 4.26
N ALA A 47 2.86 11.61 5.56
CA ALA A 47 3.87 12.56 5.98
C ALA A 47 5.29 12.16 5.52
N PRO A 48 6.19 13.13 5.32
CA PRO A 48 7.60 12.87 5.03
C PRO A 48 8.28 11.99 6.09
N ALA A 49 9.42 11.40 5.73
CA ALA A 49 10.31 10.60 6.58
C ALA A 49 9.76 9.24 7.06
N GLY A 50 8.60 8.80 6.59
CA GLY A 50 8.10 7.43 6.81
C GLY A 50 8.53 6.45 5.70
N ALA A 51 8.21 5.16 5.87
CA ALA A 51 8.49 4.14 4.86
C ALA A 51 7.91 4.47 3.47
N GLY A 52 6.69 5.05 3.43
CA GLY A 52 6.09 5.51 2.18
C GLY A 52 6.91 6.60 1.48
N ASP A 53 7.42 7.58 2.24
CA ASP A 53 8.25 8.65 1.68
C ASP A 53 9.58 8.09 1.15
N LEU A 54 10.19 7.14 1.87
CA LEU A 54 11.42 6.47 1.42
C LEU A 54 11.19 5.69 0.12
N PHE A 55 10.14 4.86 0.02
CA PHE A 55 9.79 4.17 -1.22
C PHE A 55 9.53 5.17 -2.35
N GLY A 56 8.74 6.22 -2.08
CA GLY A 56 8.42 7.25 -3.08
C GLY A 56 9.65 7.96 -3.62
N ARG A 57 10.56 8.41 -2.76
CA ARG A 57 11.79 9.08 -3.17
C ARG A 57 12.74 8.15 -3.92
N THR A 58 12.82 6.88 -3.53
CA THR A 58 13.63 5.89 -4.26
C THR A 58 13.07 5.66 -5.67
N VAL A 59 11.76 5.47 -5.80
CA VAL A 59 11.10 5.33 -7.12
C VAL A 59 11.33 6.58 -7.97
N ALA A 60 11.09 7.77 -7.39
CA ALA A 60 11.25 9.04 -8.10
C ALA A 60 12.69 9.24 -8.61
N GLN A 61 13.68 8.98 -7.76
CA GLN A 61 15.10 9.09 -8.14
C GLN A 61 15.44 8.14 -9.29
N ARG A 62 15.01 6.88 -9.21
CA ARG A 62 15.31 5.88 -10.24
C ARG A 62 14.63 6.17 -11.56
N TYR A 63 13.37 6.63 -11.54
CA TYR A 63 12.70 7.08 -12.75
C TYR A 63 13.40 8.28 -13.39
N LYS A 64 13.85 9.26 -12.56
CA LYS A 64 14.68 10.39 -13.05
C LYS A 64 15.98 9.92 -13.69
N GLU A 65 16.69 8.99 -13.05
CA GLU A 65 17.93 8.42 -13.60
C GLU A 65 17.70 7.69 -14.92
N ALA A 66 16.58 6.95 -15.04
CA ALA A 66 16.26 6.16 -16.24
C ALA A 66 15.81 7.01 -17.44
N TRP A 67 15.09 8.10 -17.18
CA TRP A 67 14.43 8.87 -18.27
C TRP A 67 14.95 10.28 -18.45
N GLY A 68 15.80 10.80 -17.55
CA GLY A 68 16.29 12.17 -17.59
C GLY A 68 15.22 13.24 -17.31
N GLN A 69 14.02 12.80 -16.87
CA GLN A 69 12.92 13.70 -16.53
C GLN A 69 12.74 13.78 -15.01
N GLU A 70 12.37 14.96 -14.52
CA GLU A 70 12.09 15.14 -13.09
C GLU A 70 10.89 14.31 -12.65
N VAL A 71 11.02 13.70 -11.47
CA VAL A 71 9.89 13.05 -10.78
C VAL A 71 9.74 13.71 -9.41
N VAL A 72 8.66 14.46 -9.26
CA VAL A 72 8.38 15.27 -8.07
C VAL A 72 7.57 14.44 -7.07
N VAL A 73 8.14 14.22 -5.88
CA VAL A 73 7.43 13.57 -4.77
C VAL A 73 6.57 14.59 -4.05
N GLU A 74 5.26 14.36 -4.00
CA GLU A 74 4.30 15.20 -3.31
C GLU A 74 3.71 14.47 -2.10
N ASN A 75 4.06 14.90 -0.89
CA ASN A 75 3.47 14.37 0.34
C ASN A 75 2.10 15.00 0.59
N ARG A 76 1.00 14.29 0.24
CA ARG A 76 -0.38 14.72 0.44
C ARG A 76 -1.08 13.82 1.46
N GLY A 77 -0.72 13.99 2.74
CA GLY A 77 -1.30 13.24 3.86
C GLY A 77 -2.72 13.68 4.21
N GLY A 78 -3.32 12.99 5.18
CA GLY A 78 -4.62 13.27 5.77
C GLY A 78 -5.63 12.13 5.59
N ALA A 79 -6.52 11.96 6.59
CA ALA A 79 -7.55 10.93 6.64
C ALA A 79 -7.03 9.52 6.26
N GLY A 80 -5.92 9.08 6.88
CA GLY A 80 -5.30 7.77 6.57
C GLY A 80 -4.78 7.64 5.14
N GLY A 81 -4.53 8.75 4.42
CA GLY A 81 -4.06 8.77 3.03
C GLY A 81 -5.17 8.88 1.99
N THR A 82 -6.44 8.93 2.40
CA THR A 82 -7.58 9.00 1.47
C THR A 82 -7.62 10.31 0.67
N ILE A 83 -7.08 11.42 1.22
CA ILE A 83 -7.01 12.72 0.54
C ILE A 83 -6.09 12.62 -0.68
N GLY A 84 -4.85 12.14 -0.50
CA GLY A 84 -3.89 11.99 -1.60
C GLY A 84 -4.35 10.99 -2.66
N ALA A 85 -4.91 9.85 -2.22
CA ALA A 85 -5.45 8.85 -3.14
C ALA A 85 -6.64 9.37 -3.95
N GLY A 86 -7.56 10.11 -3.30
CA GLY A 86 -8.70 10.73 -3.98
C GLY A 86 -8.30 11.81 -4.98
N TYR A 87 -7.20 12.52 -4.73
CA TYR A 87 -6.62 13.46 -5.69
C TYR A 87 -6.15 12.73 -6.95
N VAL A 88 -5.36 11.66 -6.80
CA VAL A 88 -4.86 10.88 -7.96
C VAL A 88 -6.00 10.19 -8.71
N ALA A 89 -6.99 9.64 -8.00
CA ALA A 89 -8.16 9.00 -8.62
C ALA A 89 -8.93 9.91 -9.61
N LYS A 90 -8.82 11.23 -9.44
CA LYS A 90 -9.47 12.26 -10.27
C LYS A 90 -8.52 12.93 -11.27
N SER A 91 -7.25 12.54 -11.27
CA SER A 91 -6.24 13.10 -12.18
C SER A 91 -6.39 12.52 -13.59
N ALA A 92 -5.79 13.19 -14.58
CA ALA A 92 -5.78 12.71 -15.96
C ALA A 92 -5.05 11.36 -16.07
N PRO A 93 -5.56 10.39 -16.85
CA PRO A 93 -4.94 9.09 -17.02
C PRO A 93 -3.85 9.13 -18.12
N ASP A 94 -2.89 10.05 -17.98
CA ASP A 94 -1.81 10.30 -18.94
C ASP A 94 -0.41 9.83 -18.46
N GLY A 95 -0.35 9.20 -17.26
CA GLY A 95 0.87 8.69 -16.66
C GLY A 95 1.71 9.75 -15.92
N TYR A 96 1.31 11.02 -15.92
CA TYR A 96 2.08 12.10 -15.28
C TYR A 96 1.70 12.36 -13.82
N THR A 97 0.61 11.75 -13.33
CA THR A 97 0.27 11.76 -11.89
C THR A 97 0.11 10.34 -11.41
N LEU A 98 0.97 9.93 -10.48
CA LEU A 98 1.02 8.57 -9.95
C LEU A 98 0.73 8.58 -8.45
N LEU A 99 0.23 7.47 -7.92
CA LEU A 99 0.01 7.23 -6.50
C LEU A 99 1.01 6.22 -5.96
N LEU A 100 1.68 6.52 -4.87
CA LEU A 100 2.27 5.48 -4.03
C LEU A 100 1.22 5.01 -3.02
N GLY A 101 0.44 4.00 -3.42
CA GLY A 101 -0.55 3.38 -2.56
C GLY A 101 0.07 2.38 -1.57
N ASN A 102 -0.67 2.02 -0.55
CA ASN A 102 -0.31 0.97 0.40
C ASN A 102 -1.51 0.14 0.84
N LEU A 103 -1.26 -0.89 1.64
CA LEU A 103 -2.28 -1.76 2.22
C LEU A 103 -3.42 -0.97 2.89
N GLY A 104 -3.06 0.06 3.69
CA GLY A 104 -4.04 0.90 4.40
C GLY A 104 -5.00 1.59 3.43
N VAL A 105 -4.44 2.35 2.49
CA VAL A 105 -5.20 3.13 1.50
C VAL A 105 -6.06 2.24 0.62
N LEU A 106 -5.52 1.13 0.11
CA LEU A 106 -6.17 0.36 -0.94
C LEU A 106 -7.02 -0.81 -0.44
N ALA A 107 -6.77 -1.33 0.77
CA ALA A 107 -7.48 -2.50 1.25
C ALA A 107 -8.22 -2.30 2.59
N ILE A 108 -7.68 -1.50 3.51
CA ILE A 108 -8.25 -1.31 4.85
C ILE A 108 -9.25 -0.14 4.85
N ASN A 109 -8.84 1.04 4.39
CA ASN A 109 -9.64 2.27 4.46
C ASN A 109 -11.03 2.15 3.80
N PRO A 110 -11.19 1.45 2.66
CA PRO A 110 -12.52 1.26 2.06
C PRO A 110 -13.53 0.50 2.93
N ALA A 111 -13.05 -0.22 3.96
CA ALA A 111 -13.92 -0.90 4.93
C ALA A 111 -13.98 -0.18 6.29
N LEU A 112 -12.98 0.66 6.57
CA LEU A 112 -12.79 1.33 7.86
C LEU A 112 -13.52 2.67 7.93
N TYR A 113 -13.45 3.47 6.84
CA TYR A 113 -14.12 4.76 6.73
C TYR A 113 -15.52 4.60 6.17
N ARG A 114 -16.45 5.42 6.64
CA ARG A 114 -17.82 5.45 6.13
C ARG A 114 -17.85 5.76 4.62
N GLU A 115 -16.99 6.69 4.19
CA GLU A 115 -16.84 7.06 2.78
C GLU A 115 -15.37 7.34 2.46
N VAL A 116 -14.94 6.90 1.29
CA VAL A 116 -13.63 7.23 0.70
C VAL A 116 -13.84 7.79 -0.71
N PRO A 117 -13.08 8.82 -1.15
CA PRO A 117 -13.32 9.51 -2.42
C PRO A 117 -12.79 8.74 -3.66
N TYR A 118 -12.63 7.42 -3.57
CA TYR A 118 -12.16 6.53 -4.65
C TYR A 118 -12.65 5.09 -4.46
N ASP A 119 -12.68 4.33 -5.54
CA ASP A 119 -12.76 2.87 -5.51
C ASP A 119 -11.37 2.28 -5.77
N SER A 120 -10.82 1.53 -4.81
CA SER A 120 -9.46 0.96 -4.91
C SER A 120 -9.24 0.03 -6.11
N ILE A 121 -10.32 -0.49 -6.73
CA ILE A 121 -10.24 -1.42 -7.86
C ILE A 121 -10.53 -0.70 -9.18
N LYS A 122 -11.47 0.28 -9.17
CA LYS A 122 -11.95 0.92 -10.40
C LYS A 122 -11.29 2.25 -10.69
N SER A 123 -10.74 2.94 -9.69
CA SER A 123 -10.18 4.28 -9.85
C SER A 123 -8.69 4.28 -10.22
N PHE A 124 -8.03 3.12 -10.21
CA PHE A 124 -6.59 3.01 -10.44
C PHE A 124 -6.22 1.85 -11.33
N ASP A 125 -5.18 2.05 -12.13
CA ASP A 125 -4.45 1.00 -12.84
C ASP A 125 -3.18 0.68 -12.05
N PRO A 126 -3.06 -0.54 -11.47
CA PRO A 126 -1.86 -0.96 -10.77
C PRO A 126 -0.65 -1.05 -11.70
N ILE A 127 0.50 -0.53 -11.26
CA ILE A 127 1.76 -0.63 -12.02
C ILE A 127 2.63 -1.73 -11.43
N SER A 128 3.06 -1.61 -10.19
CA SER A 128 3.86 -2.63 -9.50
C SER A 128 3.86 -2.41 -7.99
N LEU A 129 3.99 -3.50 -7.24
CA LEU A 129 4.49 -3.44 -5.87
C LEU A 129 5.94 -2.93 -5.87
N VAL A 130 6.36 -2.29 -4.79
CA VAL A 130 7.74 -1.78 -4.62
C VAL A 130 8.40 -2.29 -3.34
N GLY A 131 7.66 -2.95 -2.47
CA GLY A 131 8.19 -3.55 -1.26
C GLY A 131 7.18 -3.59 -0.12
N GLY A 132 7.67 -3.98 1.05
CA GLY A 132 6.84 -4.20 2.23
C GLY A 132 7.44 -3.72 3.53
N THR A 133 6.58 -3.64 4.52
CA THR A 133 6.93 -3.33 5.91
C THR A 133 6.61 -4.54 6.78
N PRO A 134 7.59 -5.42 7.03
CA PRO A 134 7.45 -6.51 7.98
C PRO A 134 7.11 -5.98 9.37
N LEU A 135 6.27 -6.71 10.11
CA LEU A 135 5.98 -6.38 11.49
C LEU A 135 6.64 -7.38 12.43
N LEU A 136 6.85 -6.94 13.67
CA LEU A 136 7.47 -7.68 14.75
C LEU A 136 6.56 -7.63 15.98
N LEU A 137 6.26 -8.79 16.54
CA LEU A 137 5.63 -8.93 17.84
C LEU A 137 6.69 -8.77 18.92
N VAL A 138 6.54 -7.75 19.73
CA VAL A 138 7.43 -7.43 20.85
C VAL A 138 6.65 -7.31 22.17
N VAL A 139 7.32 -7.65 23.26
CA VAL A 139 6.77 -7.55 24.63
C VAL A 139 7.70 -6.77 25.53
N HIS A 140 7.13 -6.11 26.56
CA HIS A 140 7.91 -5.55 27.65
C HIS A 140 8.54 -6.69 28.51
N PRO A 141 9.77 -6.56 29.02
CA PRO A 141 10.44 -7.61 29.79
C PRO A 141 9.72 -8.05 31.06
N SER A 142 8.86 -7.21 31.65
CA SER A 142 8.03 -7.57 32.81
C SER A 142 6.96 -8.62 32.50
N VAL A 143 6.64 -8.84 31.23
CA VAL A 143 5.74 -9.93 30.82
C VAL A 143 6.56 -11.24 30.86
N PRO A 144 6.17 -12.21 31.70
CA PRO A 144 7.00 -13.40 31.98
C PRO A 144 6.85 -14.46 30.87
N VAL A 145 7.15 -14.07 29.61
CA VAL A 145 7.07 -14.94 28.44
C VAL A 145 8.31 -14.79 27.56
N LYS A 146 8.72 -15.87 26.92
CA LYS A 146 9.86 -15.92 25.97
C LYS A 146 9.44 -16.36 24.57
N THR A 147 8.22 -16.87 24.43
CA THR A 147 7.69 -17.41 23.17
C THR A 147 6.27 -16.90 22.90
N VAL A 148 5.81 -16.97 21.67
CA VAL A 148 4.43 -16.66 21.29
C VAL A 148 3.43 -17.60 21.98
N ARG A 149 3.78 -18.88 22.08
CA ARG A 149 2.93 -19.88 22.77
C ARG A 149 2.72 -19.52 24.26
N GLU A 150 3.79 -19.13 24.96
CA GLU A 150 3.68 -18.67 26.35
C GLU A 150 2.84 -17.38 26.48
N LEU A 151 2.98 -16.44 25.53
CA LEU A 151 2.16 -15.22 25.51
C LEU A 151 0.68 -15.55 25.35
N ILE A 152 0.34 -16.43 24.41
CA ILE A 152 -1.04 -16.86 24.17
C ILE A 152 -1.59 -17.60 25.41
N ALA A 153 -0.82 -18.49 26.02
CA ALA A 153 -1.22 -19.20 27.22
C ALA A 153 -1.47 -18.24 28.38
N LEU A 154 -0.58 -17.26 28.60
CA LEU A 154 -0.73 -16.24 29.63
C LEU A 154 -1.97 -15.37 29.40
N ALA A 155 -2.24 -14.97 28.15
CA ALA A 155 -3.41 -14.17 27.79
C ALA A 155 -4.73 -14.93 28.03
N LYS A 156 -4.75 -16.24 27.80
CA LYS A 156 -5.89 -17.12 28.10
C LYS A 156 -6.08 -17.36 29.60
N ALA A 157 -4.99 -17.54 30.34
CA ALA A 157 -5.03 -17.72 31.78
C ALA A 157 -5.41 -16.46 32.56
N ARG A 158 -5.17 -15.29 31.97
CA ARG A 158 -5.45 -13.97 32.58
C ARG A 158 -6.24 -13.08 31.62
N PRO A 159 -7.53 -13.42 31.32
CA PRO A 159 -8.31 -12.72 30.33
C PRO A 159 -8.48 -11.23 30.68
N GLY A 160 -8.22 -10.36 29.67
CA GLY A 160 -8.34 -8.90 29.82
C GLY A 160 -7.25 -8.23 30.67
N LYS A 161 -6.25 -8.96 31.17
CA LYS A 161 -5.16 -8.39 31.99
C LYS A 161 -3.95 -7.94 31.17
N LEU A 162 -3.76 -8.49 29.98
CA LEU A 162 -2.74 -8.02 29.05
C LEU A 162 -3.36 -7.00 28.10
N ASN A 163 -2.59 -5.96 27.78
CA ASN A 163 -2.95 -4.99 26.77
C ASN A 163 -1.90 -4.96 25.64
N PHE A 164 -2.33 -4.54 24.45
CA PHE A 164 -1.44 -4.27 23.34
C PHE A 164 -1.59 -2.83 22.84
N ALA A 165 -0.44 -2.19 22.61
CA ALA A 165 -0.37 -0.86 22.04
C ALA A 165 -0.48 -0.92 20.51
N SER A 166 -1.07 0.11 19.90
CA SER A 166 -1.03 0.34 18.45
C SER A 166 -0.78 1.80 18.13
N ALA A 167 -0.38 2.07 16.88
CA ALA A 167 -0.20 3.43 16.37
C ALA A 167 -1.51 4.19 16.09
N GLY A 168 -2.65 3.60 16.43
CA GLY A 168 -3.99 4.15 16.26
C GLY A 168 -5.00 3.10 15.81
N ILE A 169 -6.27 3.46 15.85
CA ILE A 169 -7.38 2.58 15.46
C ILE A 169 -7.35 2.33 13.94
N GLY A 170 -7.62 1.09 13.53
CA GLY A 170 -7.76 0.69 12.13
C GLY A 170 -6.45 0.55 11.34
N GLY A 171 -5.31 0.99 11.89
CA GLY A 171 -4.01 0.81 11.23
C GLY A 171 -3.49 -0.64 11.29
N PRO A 172 -2.44 -0.97 10.49
CA PRO A 172 -1.89 -2.33 10.44
C PRO A 172 -1.45 -2.88 11.80
N THR A 173 -0.92 -2.04 12.68
CA THR A 173 -0.47 -2.43 14.04
C THR A 173 -1.63 -2.79 14.96
N HIS A 174 -2.78 -2.13 14.83
CA HIS A 174 -4.02 -2.48 15.53
C HIS A 174 -4.59 -3.79 14.99
N LEU A 175 -4.82 -3.84 13.66
CA LEU A 175 -5.46 -5.00 13.03
C LEU A 175 -4.65 -6.28 13.17
N ALA A 176 -3.30 -6.19 13.21
CA ALA A 176 -2.44 -7.34 13.52
C ALA A 176 -2.71 -7.91 14.94
N GLY A 177 -2.91 -7.03 15.92
CA GLY A 177 -3.31 -7.44 17.27
C GLY A 177 -4.69 -8.09 17.30
N GLU A 178 -5.65 -7.55 16.56
CA GLU A 178 -7.00 -8.11 16.45
C GLU A 178 -7.02 -9.48 15.72
N ILE A 179 -6.21 -9.65 14.68
CA ILE A 179 -6.03 -10.94 14.03
C ILE A 179 -5.43 -11.94 15.03
N LEU A 180 -4.42 -11.56 15.81
CA LEU A 180 -3.84 -12.42 16.84
C LEU A 180 -4.90 -12.88 17.85
N LYS A 181 -5.78 -11.97 18.30
CA LYS A 181 -6.93 -12.34 19.16
C LYS A 181 -7.85 -13.34 18.49
N SER A 182 -8.25 -13.06 17.26
CA SER A 182 -9.17 -13.90 16.48
C SER A 182 -8.61 -15.31 16.24
N ASP A 183 -7.35 -15.39 15.82
CA ASP A 183 -6.74 -16.67 15.40
C ASP A 183 -6.36 -17.56 16.57
N THR A 184 -6.08 -16.94 17.74
CA THR A 184 -5.57 -17.68 18.91
C THR A 184 -6.56 -17.77 20.08
N GLY A 185 -7.61 -16.96 20.08
CA GLY A 185 -8.50 -16.81 21.23
C GLY A 185 -7.85 -16.09 22.43
N ALA A 186 -6.72 -15.40 22.23
CA ALA A 186 -6.07 -14.61 23.25
C ALA A 186 -6.95 -13.41 23.64
N ASN A 187 -7.28 -13.27 24.93
CA ASN A 187 -8.08 -12.14 25.43
C ASN A 187 -7.14 -11.02 25.90
N ILE A 188 -6.79 -10.12 24.97
CA ILE A 188 -5.93 -8.95 25.19
C ILE A 188 -6.69 -7.67 24.83
N VAL A 189 -6.42 -6.58 25.57
CA VAL A 189 -7.12 -5.29 25.43
C VAL A 189 -6.33 -4.37 24.52
N HIS A 190 -6.99 -3.76 23.54
CA HIS A 190 -6.36 -2.77 22.66
C HIS A 190 -6.25 -1.40 23.35
N VAL A 191 -5.08 -0.78 23.26
CA VAL A 191 -4.82 0.61 23.70
C VAL A 191 -4.24 1.39 22.51
N PRO A 192 -5.04 2.29 21.89
CA PRO A 192 -4.58 3.10 20.78
C PRO A 192 -3.77 4.31 21.23
N TYR A 193 -2.66 4.60 20.55
CA TYR A 193 -1.83 5.78 20.74
C TYR A 193 -1.81 6.67 19.50
N LYS A 194 -1.39 7.93 19.65
CA LYS A 194 -1.23 8.88 18.53
C LYS A 194 0.09 8.63 17.80
N GLY A 195 0.14 7.53 17.02
CA GLY A 195 1.31 7.15 16.22
C GLY A 195 2.25 6.15 16.89
N ASN A 196 3.20 5.65 16.08
CA ASN A 196 4.07 4.53 16.44
C ASN A 196 5.04 4.89 17.58
N MET A 197 5.57 6.13 17.60
CA MET A 197 6.52 6.57 18.65
C MET A 197 5.85 6.67 20.02
N ALA A 198 4.62 7.13 20.10
CA ALA A 198 3.89 7.17 21.38
C ALA A 198 3.61 5.74 21.89
N ALA A 199 3.20 4.84 20.99
CA ALA A 199 2.93 3.44 21.32
C ALA A 199 4.19 2.68 21.80
N ILE A 200 5.34 2.87 21.15
CA ILE A 200 6.60 2.22 21.56
C ILE A 200 7.11 2.79 22.90
N THR A 201 6.90 4.08 23.18
CA THR A 201 7.24 4.69 24.46
C THR A 201 6.43 4.06 25.60
N ALA A 202 5.12 3.88 25.43
CA ALA A 202 4.26 3.21 26.39
C ALA A 202 4.67 1.73 26.60
N LEU A 203 5.11 1.05 25.53
CA LEU A 203 5.63 -0.31 25.67
C LEU A 203 6.95 -0.34 26.46
N ILE A 204 7.88 0.58 26.21
CA ILE A 204 9.18 0.67 26.89
C ILE A 204 9.04 1.02 28.36
N SER A 205 8.02 1.83 28.74
CA SER A 205 7.72 2.19 30.12
C SER A 205 6.99 1.08 30.89
N GLY A 206 6.48 0.04 30.19
CA GLY A 206 5.68 -1.04 30.78
C GLY A 206 4.20 -0.68 30.98
N GLU A 207 3.74 0.47 30.51
CA GLU A 207 2.32 0.85 30.45
C GLU A 207 1.56 -0.09 29.50
N ALA A 208 2.16 -0.42 28.35
CA ALA A 208 1.68 -1.48 27.47
C ALA A 208 2.52 -2.76 27.65
N HIS A 209 1.86 -3.93 27.50
CA HIS A 209 2.50 -5.23 27.69
C HIS A 209 3.13 -5.76 26.40
N MET A 210 2.49 -5.50 25.27
CA MET A 210 2.94 -5.98 23.95
C MET A 210 2.55 -5.02 22.84
N MET A 211 3.20 -5.18 21.70
CA MET A 211 2.91 -4.44 20.46
C MET A 211 3.30 -5.27 19.24
N ILE A 212 2.51 -5.17 18.17
CA ILE A 212 2.93 -5.62 16.83
C ILE A 212 3.23 -4.35 16.02
N THR A 213 4.49 -4.16 15.64
CA THR A 213 4.97 -2.91 15.03
C THR A 213 6.00 -3.17 13.93
N THR A 214 6.34 -2.15 13.14
CA THR A 214 7.41 -2.26 12.15
C THR A 214 8.74 -2.62 12.83
N ILE A 215 9.56 -3.46 12.18
CA ILE A 215 10.80 -3.98 12.77
C ILE A 215 11.75 -2.87 13.21
N LEU A 216 11.91 -1.83 12.40
CA LEU A 216 12.86 -0.74 12.65
C LEU A 216 12.64 -0.04 13.99
N THR A 217 11.37 0.12 14.41
CA THR A 217 11.03 0.89 15.60
C THR A 217 11.57 0.27 16.91
N PRO A 218 11.42 -1.04 17.19
CA PRO A 218 11.92 -1.65 18.42
C PRO A 218 13.40 -2.03 18.38
N LEU A 219 14.07 -2.09 17.23
CA LEU A 219 15.46 -2.56 17.11
C LEU A 219 16.42 -1.95 18.15
N PRO A 220 16.49 -0.62 18.36
CA PRO A 220 17.42 -0.03 19.32
C PRO A 220 17.17 -0.42 20.78
N TYR A 221 16.00 -0.97 21.08
CA TYR A 221 15.57 -1.39 22.42
C TYR A 221 15.71 -2.89 22.64
N LEU A 222 15.72 -3.68 21.57
CA LEU A 222 15.99 -5.12 21.64
C LEU A 222 17.44 -5.38 22.06
N ASP A 223 18.40 -4.71 21.46
CA ASP A 223 19.83 -4.84 21.74
C ASP A 223 20.17 -4.47 23.19
N LYS A 224 19.41 -3.56 23.76
CA LYS A 224 19.55 -3.10 25.15
C LYS A 224 18.75 -3.94 26.16
N GLY A 225 18.07 -5.00 25.71
CA GLY A 225 17.20 -5.81 26.56
C GLY A 225 15.96 -5.10 27.13
N ARG A 226 15.64 -3.90 26.62
CA ARG A 226 14.46 -3.13 27.06
C ARG A 226 13.15 -3.62 26.48
N LEU A 227 13.22 -4.38 25.42
CA LEU A 227 12.10 -5.10 24.79
C LEU A 227 12.55 -6.50 24.42
N ARG A 228 11.59 -7.42 24.27
CA ARG A 228 11.82 -8.78 23.79
C ARG A 228 11.02 -9.03 22.53
N ALA A 229 11.69 -9.43 21.45
CA ALA A 229 11.06 -9.90 20.23
C ALA A 229 10.60 -11.35 20.39
N LEU A 230 9.38 -11.67 19.95
CA LEU A 230 8.82 -13.00 20.01
C LEU A 230 8.67 -13.64 18.62
N ALA A 231 8.20 -12.90 17.62
CA ALA A 231 8.06 -13.40 16.26
C ALA A 231 7.94 -12.27 15.23
N VAL A 232 8.38 -12.52 13.99
CA VAL A 232 8.04 -11.69 12.82
C VAL A 232 6.74 -12.18 12.19
N THR A 233 5.96 -11.26 11.62
CA THR A 233 4.63 -11.55 11.06
C THR A 233 4.65 -11.92 9.58
N THR A 234 5.83 -12.01 9.00
CA THR A 234 6.06 -12.42 7.61
C THR A 234 6.22 -13.93 7.49
N ARG A 235 6.07 -14.47 6.26
CA ARG A 235 6.26 -15.91 5.99
C ARG A 235 7.70 -16.38 6.16
N LYS A 236 8.68 -15.47 6.04
CA LYS A 236 10.11 -15.76 6.19
C LYS A 236 10.66 -14.90 7.30
N ARG A 237 11.69 -15.41 7.97
CA ARG A 237 12.47 -14.63 8.94
C ARG A 237 13.07 -13.41 8.27
N GLN A 238 13.28 -12.37 9.06
CA GLN A 238 13.76 -11.09 8.54
C GLN A 238 15.26 -10.91 8.78
N PRO A 239 16.02 -10.45 7.77
CA PRO A 239 17.46 -10.26 7.89
C PRO A 239 17.87 -9.32 9.03
N ALA A 240 17.04 -8.35 9.37
CA ALA A 240 17.30 -7.42 10.47
C ALA A 240 17.21 -8.09 11.86
N VAL A 241 16.52 -9.22 11.99
CA VAL A 241 16.32 -10.00 13.24
C VAL A 241 16.34 -11.51 12.95
N PRO A 242 17.42 -12.06 12.39
CA PRO A 242 17.44 -13.42 11.83
C PRO A 242 17.19 -14.54 12.87
N GLN A 243 17.46 -14.25 14.15
CA GLN A 243 17.22 -15.14 15.27
C GLN A 243 15.74 -15.21 15.67
N VAL A 244 14.91 -14.26 15.25
CA VAL A 244 13.49 -14.21 15.63
C VAL A 244 12.68 -15.10 14.68
N PRO A 245 11.89 -16.06 15.21
CA PRO A 245 11.07 -16.95 14.38
C PRO A 245 9.93 -16.19 13.70
N THR A 246 9.34 -16.80 12.68
CA THR A 246 8.04 -16.35 12.14
C THR A 246 6.91 -16.72 13.08
N MET A 247 5.74 -16.09 12.93
CA MET A 247 4.53 -16.47 13.69
C MET A 247 4.15 -17.92 13.42
N ASP A 248 4.32 -18.39 12.19
CA ASP A 248 4.06 -19.78 11.79
C ASP A 248 4.98 -20.75 12.55
N GLU A 249 6.30 -20.52 12.55
CA GLU A 249 7.29 -21.29 13.34
C GLU A 249 7.00 -21.22 14.84
N ALA A 250 6.46 -20.11 15.33
CA ALA A 250 6.15 -19.87 16.73
C ALA A 250 4.80 -20.48 17.18
N GLY A 251 4.08 -21.17 16.27
CA GLY A 251 2.88 -21.94 16.58
C GLY A 251 1.56 -21.22 16.34
N VAL A 252 1.56 -20.21 15.46
CA VAL A 252 0.34 -19.56 14.93
C VAL A 252 0.32 -19.74 13.41
N PRO A 253 -0.10 -20.93 12.91
CA PRO A 253 -0.06 -21.23 11.49
C PRO A 253 -0.89 -20.28 10.64
N GLY A 254 -0.35 -19.89 9.49
CA GLY A 254 -1.05 -19.01 8.54
C GLY A 254 -1.16 -17.55 8.96
N PHE A 255 -0.61 -17.17 10.11
CA PHE A 255 -0.57 -15.77 10.52
C PHE A 255 0.41 -15.00 9.64
N GLU A 256 -0.12 -14.18 8.77
CA GLU A 256 0.66 -13.31 7.90
C GLU A 256 0.05 -11.90 7.88
N VAL A 257 0.79 -10.96 8.41
CA VAL A 257 0.44 -9.54 8.39
C VAL A 257 1.70 -8.75 8.03
N SER A 258 1.72 -8.18 6.84
CA SER A 258 2.75 -7.24 6.42
C SER A 258 2.11 -6.10 5.65
N GLY A 259 2.60 -4.89 5.88
CA GLY A 259 2.28 -3.78 5.01
C GLY A 259 2.97 -3.96 3.66
N TRP A 260 2.40 -3.39 2.61
CA TRP A 260 3.02 -3.29 1.30
C TRP A 260 2.79 -1.91 0.70
N TYR A 261 3.67 -1.54 -0.20
CA TYR A 261 3.58 -0.33 -1.01
C TYR A 261 3.64 -0.70 -2.49
N GLY A 262 2.98 0.08 -3.31
CA GLY A 262 2.99 -0.08 -4.76
C GLY A 262 2.62 1.21 -5.47
N VAL A 263 3.05 1.31 -6.72
CA VAL A 263 2.77 2.45 -7.59
C VAL A 263 1.57 2.15 -8.46
N LEU A 264 0.66 3.12 -8.56
CA LEU A 264 -0.56 3.05 -9.37
C LEU A 264 -0.69 4.33 -10.19
N ALA A 265 -1.39 4.22 -11.31
CA ALA A 265 -1.84 5.36 -12.13
C ALA A 265 -3.36 5.53 -12.00
N PRO A 266 -3.94 6.68 -12.41
CA PRO A 266 -5.38 6.81 -12.61
C PRO A 266 -5.90 5.77 -13.60
N ALA A 267 -7.13 5.28 -13.38
CA ALA A 267 -7.75 4.30 -14.26
C ALA A 267 -7.93 4.83 -15.69
N GLY A 268 -7.62 3.98 -16.69
CA GLY A 268 -7.65 4.34 -18.09
C GLY A 268 -6.31 4.88 -18.62
N THR A 269 -5.22 4.78 -17.83
CA THR A 269 -3.87 5.10 -18.31
C THR A 269 -3.46 4.13 -19.42
N PRO A 270 -2.91 4.61 -20.57
CA PRO A 270 -2.51 3.76 -21.69
C PRO A 270 -1.60 2.60 -21.26
N ALA A 271 -1.87 1.41 -21.82
CA ALA A 271 -1.18 0.18 -21.43
C ALA A 271 0.34 0.22 -21.64
N ASP A 272 0.80 0.86 -22.70
CA ASP A 272 2.22 1.05 -22.99
C ASP A 272 2.93 1.95 -21.98
N ILE A 273 2.23 2.93 -21.39
CA ILE A 273 2.72 3.74 -20.26
C ILE A 273 2.83 2.86 -19.02
N ILE A 274 1.77 2.08 -18.69
CA ILE A 274 1.78 1.17 -17.54
C ILE A 274 2.94 0.17 -17.65
N GLU A 275 3.14 -0.42 -18.82
CA GLU A 275 4.24 -1.35 -19.08
C GLU A 275 5.60 -0.70 -18.88
N LYS A 276 5.82 0.49 -19.46
CA LYS A 276 7.07 1.25 -19.31
C LYS A 276 7.38 1.56 -17.84
N LEU A 277 6.38 2.02 -17.08
CA LEU A 277 6.50 2.29 -15.64
C LEU A 277 6.81 1.01 -14.86
N ASN A 278 6.14 -0.10 -15.17
CA ASN A 278 6.36 -1.40 -14.53
C ASN A 278 7.77 -1.93 -14.78
N LEU A 279 8.22 -1.95 -16.03
CA LEU A 279 9.54 -2.47 -16.38
C LEU A 279 10.67 -1.77 -15.61
N GLU A 280 10.57 -0.44 -15.44
CA GLU A 280 11.59 0.30 -14.70
C GLU A 280 11.52 0.02 -13.18
N ILE A 281 10.32 -0.13 -12.59
CA ILE A 281 10.19 -0.57 -11.19
C ILE A 281 10.82 -1.96 -11.00
N VAL A 282 10.49 -2.91 -11.86
CA VAL A 282 11.05 -4.27 -11.77
C VAL A 282 12.57 -4.25 -11.85
N ARG A 283 13.13 -3.42 -12.75
CA ARG A 283 14.58 -3.24 -12.89
C ARG A 283 15.21 -2.66 -11.62
N MET A 284 14.64 -1.58 -11.07
CA MET A 284 15.20 -0.92 -9.88
C MET A 284 15.12 -1.80 -8.63
N MET A 285 14.03 -2.56 -8.46
CA MET A 285 13.86 -3.45 -7.29
C MET A 285 14.79 -4.67 -7.32
N ARG A 286 15.38 -5.00 -8.46
CA ARG A 286 16.43 -6.03 -8.59
C ARG A 286 17.83 -5.49 -8.27
N SER A 287 18.02 -4.19 -8.09
CA SER A 287 19.32 -3.58 -7.79
C SER A 287 19.82 -3.98 -6.40
N PRO A 288 21.04 -4.54 -6.25
CA PRO A 288 21.62 -4.84 -4.95
C PRO A 288 21.67 -3.62 -4.02
N ALA A 289 22.03 -2.45 -4.56
CA ALA A 289 22.13 -1.19 -3.79
C ALA A 289 20.77 -0.77 -3.21
N VAL A 290 19.67 -0.93 -3.99
CA VAL A 290 18.30 -0.66 -3.50
C VAL A 290 17.96 -1.66 -2.41
N ASN A 291 18.22 -2.95 -2.63
CA ASN A 291 17.94 -4.00 -1.65
C ASN A 291 18.66 -3.73 -0.32
N GLU A 292 19.98 -3.51 -0.34
CA GLU A 292 20.76 -3.23 0.86
C GLU A 292 20.27 -1.98 1.61
N GLN A 293 19.91 -0.92 0.90
CA GLN A 293 19.37 0.31 1.49
C GLN A 293 18.10 0.02 2.29
N PHE A 294 17.16 -0.74 1.71
CA PHE A 294 15.86 -1.04 2.34
C PHE A 294 15.99 -2.07 3.46
N VAL A 295 16.78 -3.14 3.26
CA VAL A 295 17.01 -4.18 4.28
C VAL A 295 17.63 -3.60 5.54
N ARG A 296 18.60 -2.66 5.43
CA ARG A 296 19.16 -1.93 6.58
C ARG A 296 18.10 -1.14 7.38
N GLN A 297 16.97 -0.82 6.75
CA GLN A 297 15.85 -0.12 7.38
C GLN A 297 14.70 -1.07 7.78
N GLY A 298 14.95 -2.38 7.78
CA GLY A 298 13.95 -3.38 8.14
C GLY A 298 12.77 -3.46 7.17
N LEU A 299 13.00 -3.07 5.92
CA LEU A 299 11.99 -3.11 4.84
C LEU A 299 12.30 -4.27 3.89
N GLU A 300 11.27 -4.80 3.25
CA GLU A 300 11.39 -5.79 2.18
C GLU A 300 11.33 -5.11 0.82
N VAL A 301 12.08 -5.65 -0.15
CA VAL A 301 12.06 -5.22 -1.54
C VAL A 301 11.51 -6.32 -2.42
N PHE A 302 10.47 -6.04 -3.15
CA PHE A 302 9.92 -6.91 -4.17
C PHE A 302 9.14 -6.07 -5.20
N SER A 303 8.94 -6.65 -6.37
CA SER A 303 8.12 -6.07 -7.44
C SER A 303 7.09 -7.08 -7.91
N SER A 304 6.17 -6.64 -8.76
CA SER A 304 5.13 -7.49 -9.33
C SER A 304 4.78 -7.06 -10.75
N SER A 305 4.06 -7.91 -11.47
CA SER A 305 3.34 -7.44 -12.66
C SER A 305 2.10 -6.61 -12.24
N PRO A 306 1.51 -5.82 -13.17
CA PRO A 306 0.25 -5.11 -12.93
C PRO A 306 -0.88 -6.04 -12.49
N GLU A 307 -1.00 -7.22 -13.13
CA GLU A 307 -2.04 -8.22 -12.83
C GLU A 307 -1.87 -8.82 -11.44
N GLN A 308 -0.62 -9.15 -11.05
CA GLN A 308 -0.31 -9.65 -9.71
C GLN A 308 -0.65 -8.61 -8.65
N PHE A 309 -0.35 -7.34 -8.90
CA PHE A 309 -0.70 -6.27 -7.97
C PHE A 309 -2.21 -6.06 -7.89
N SER A 310 -2.92 -6.07 -9.02
CA SER A 310 -4.39 -6.03 -9.05
C SER A 310 -5.01 -7.18 -8.23
N ALA A 311 -4.52 -8.41 -8.43
CA ALA A 311 -4.98 -9.58 -7.68
C ALA A 311 -4.72 -9.42 -6.16
N LYS A 312 -3.55 -8.87 -5.79
CA LYS A 312 -3.19 -8.58 -4.38
C LYS A 312 -4.16 -7.58 -3.74
N ILE A 313 -4.46 -6.47 -4.42
CA ILE A 313 -5.44 -5.47 -3.92
C ILE A 313 -6.80 -6.13 -3.70
N LYS A 314 -7.30 -6.91 -4.66
CA LYS A 314 -8.61 -7.59 -4.57
C LYS A 314 -8.66 -8.57 -3.41
N SER A 315 -7.65 -9.43 -3.26
CA SER A 315 -7.59 -10.41 -2.18
C SER A 315 -7.48 -9.75 -0.80
N ASP A 316 -6.66 -8.71 -0.68
CA ASP A 316 -6.50 -7.99 0.57
C ASP A 316 -7.75 -7.19 0.96
N ARG A 317 -8.47 -6.60 0.01
CA ARG A 317 -9.78 -5.97 0.30
C ARG A 317 -10.77 -6.95 0.94
N VAL A 318 -10.82 -8.19 0.44
CA VAL A 318 -11.68 -9.23 1.02
C VAL A 318 -11.21 -9.60 2.42
N LYS A 319 -9.91 -9.90 2.58
CA LYS A 319 -9.28 -10.27 3.87
C LYS A 319 -9.52 -9.18 4.91
N TRP A 320 -9.06 -7.97 4.63
CA TRP A 320 -9.10 -6.86 5.58
C TRP A 320 -10.51 -6.31 5.82
N GLY A 321 -11.38 -6.36 4.82
CA GLY A 321 -12.80 -6.06 4.99
C GLY A 321 -13.48 -7.00 5.98
N LYS A 322 -13.12 -8.29 5.98
CA LYS A 322 -13.60 -9.24 6.99
C LYS A 322 -13.05 -8.87 8.37
N VAL A 323 -11.75 -8.59 8.51
CA VAL A 323 -11.10 -8.22 9.77
C VAL A 323 -11.75 -6.97 10.36
N VAL A 324 -11.89 -5.88 9.57
CA VAL A 324 -12.50 -4.63 10.04
C VAL A 324 -13.91 -4.85 10.56
N ARG A 325 -14.75 -5.61 9.83
CA ARG A 325 -16.12 -5.92 10.29
C ARG A 325 -16.14 -6.74 11.57
N THR A 326 -15.26 -7.74 11.70
CA THR A 326 -15.22 -8.62 12.89
C THR A 326 -14.73 -7.85 14.12
N THR A 327 -13.79 -6.93 13.96
CA THR A 327 -13.22 -6.14 15.05
C THR A 327 -14.08 -4.91 15.39
N ARG A 328 -15.10 -4.59 14.59
CA ARG A 328 -15.91 -3.37 14.70
C ARG A 328 -15.05 -2.10 14.74
N ALA A 329 -13.87 -2.15 14.10
CA ALA A 329 -13.02 -0.98 13.98
C ALA A 329 -13.70 0.03 13.06
N THR A 330 -13.94 1.25 13.56
CA THR A 330 -14.46 2.38 12.78
C THR A 330 -13.61 3.59 13.07
N VAL A 331 -13.44 4.45 12.09
CA VAL A 331 -12.89 5.80 12.23
C VAL A 331 -14.00 6.73 11.76
N ASP A 332 -14.68 7.34 12.72
CA ASP A 332 -15.70 8.37 12.48
C ASP A 332 -15.04 9.76 12.41
#